data_f0943dc46d8095761467f932dc447610
#
_entry.id   f0943dc46d8095761467f932dc447610
#
_cell.length_a   1.000
_cell.length_b   1.000
_cell.length_c   1.000
_cell.angle_alpha   90.00
_cell.angle_beta   90.00
_cell.angle_gamma   90.00
#
_symmetry.space_group_name_H-M   'P 1'
#
loop_
_entity.id
_entity.type
_entity.pdbx_description
1 polymer ?
#
loop_
_entity_poly.entity_id
_entity_poly.type
_entity_poly.pdbx_seq_one_letter_code
_entity_poly.pdbx_strand_id
1 'polypeptide(L)'
;MRRLAAMVALVLLVSAAGLAEKKGDERANTRSVQGTVTNAEDGPVDGAVVQLKNLKNLQIRSFIAKDGGTYFFQGLSPDVDYELRADFHGASSSSKTLSSFDSRKKAIINLKLDKK
;
A
#
# COMPACT_ATOMS: atom_id res chain seq x y z
N MET A 1 52.44 -11.22 -0.40
CA MET A 1 51.76 -10.24 -1.25
C MET A 1 50.52 -10.80 -1.92
N ARG A 2 50.65 -11.95 -2.58
CA ARG A 2 49.50 -12.57 -3.26
C ARG A 2 48.36 -12.94 -2.31
N ARG A 3 48.67 -13.29 -1.09
CA ARG A 3 47.72 -13.67 -0.07
C ARG A 3 46.83 -12.51 0.39
N LEU A 4 47.39 -11.30 0.36
CA LEU A 4 46.68 -10.09 0.76
C LEU A 4 45.56 -9.73 -0.21
N ALA A 5 45.79 -9.94 -1.50
CA ALA A 5 44.79 -9.67 -2.51
C ALA A 5 43.55 -10.57 -2.37
N ALA A 6 43.74 -11.83 -2.00
CA ALA A 6 42.67 -12.77 -1.77
C ALA A 6 41.78 -12.37 -0.58
N MET A 7 42.41 -11.83 0.47
CA MET A 7 41.66 -11.39 1.64
C MET A 7 40.78 -10.21 1.37
N VAL A 8 41.25 -9.25 0.56
CA VAL A 8 40.47 -8.07 0.22
C VAL A 8 39.20 -8.44 -0.54
N ALA A 9 39.30 -9.37 -1.46
CA ALA A 9 38.15 -9.82 -2.23
C ALA A 9 37.06 -10.45 -1.35
N LEU A 10 37.47 -11.20 -0.35
CA LEU A 10 36.55 -11.85 0.56
C LEU A 10 35.74 -10.84 1.38
N VAL A 11 36.38 -9.78 1.84
CA VAL A 11 35.72 -8.75 2.63
C VAL A 11 34.61 -8.04 1.84
N LEU A 12 34.85 -7.78 0.56
CA LEU A 12 33.84 -7.12 -0.29
C LEU A 12 32.59 -7.96 -0.46
N LEU A 13 32.73 -9.26 -0.59
CA LEU A 13 31.57 -10.16 -0.74
C LEU A 13 30.67 -10.17 0.48
N VAL A 14 31.25 -10.15 1.66
CA VAL A 14 30.47 -10.14 2.90
C VAL A 14 29.66 -8.85 3.05
N SER A 15 30.21 -7.72 2.67
CA SER A 15 29.52 -6.44 2.76
C SER A 15 28.28 -6.40 1.87
N ALA A 16 28.36 -6.95 0.67
CA ALA A 16 27.21 -6.96 -0.25
C ALA A 16 26.06 -7.81 0.29
N ALA A 17 26.36 -8.94 0.89
CA ALA A 17 25.34 -9.82 1.46
C ALA A 17 24.59 -9.15 2.61
N GLY A 18 25.28 -8.41 3.46
CA GLY A 18 24.67 -7.72 4.59
C GLY A 18 23.66 -6.66 4.17
N LEU A 19 23.93 -5.92 3.09
CA LEU A 19 23.01 -4.90 2.59
C LEU A 19 21.71 -5.49 2.05
N ALA A 20 21.80 -6.63 1.38
CA ALA A 20 20.61 -7.28 0.82
C ALA A 20 19.65 -7.75 1.93
N GLU A 21 20.17 -8.26 3.02
CA GLU A 21 19.36 -8.73 4.14
C GLU A 21 18.58 -7.60 4.82
N LYS A 22 19.18 -6.44 5.00
CA LYS A 22 18.52 -5.30 5.64
C LYS A 22 17.29 -4.83 4.85
N LYS A 23 17.37 -4.83 3.52
CA LYS A 23 16.23 -4.44 2.70
C LYS A 23 15.06 -5.40 2.84
N GLY A 24 15.32 -6.69 2.99
CA GLY A 24 14.29 -7.68 3.20
C GLY A 24 13.54 -7.47 4.50
N ASP A 25 14.24 -7.15 5.57
CA ASP A 25 13.65 -6.95 6.89
C ASP A 25 12.73 -5.73 6.93
N GLU A 26 13.07 -4.65 6.27
CA GLU A 26 12.24 -3.45 6.24
C GLU A 26 10.87 -3.72 5.62
N ARG A 27 10.80 -4.54 4.59
CA ARG A 27 9.55 -4.88 3.91
C ARG A 27 8.62 -5.74 4.76
N ALA A 28 9.15 -6.46 5.72
CA ALA A 28 8.36 -7.34 6.57
C ALA A 28 7.43 -6.58 7.52
N ASN A 29 7.69 -5.29 7.77
CA ASN A 29 6.92 -4.47 8.69
C ASN A 29 5.94 -3.54 7.99
N THR A 30 5.41 -3.94 6.85
CA THR A 30 4.39 -3.17 6.14
C THR A 30 3.07 -3.92 6.12
N ARG A 31 2.00 -3.19 5.80
CA ARG A 31 0.68 -3.78 5.60
C ARG A 31 0.10 -3.29 4.28
N SER A 32 -1.00 -3.90 3.87
CA SER A 32 -1.69 -3.55 2.63
C SER A 32 -3.18 -3.39 2.89
N VAL A 33 -3.86 -2.72 1.95
CA VAL A 33 -5.31 -2.61 1.94
C VAL A 33 -5.79 -2.88 0.52
N GLN A 34 -6.91 -3.58 0.42
CA GLN A 34 -7.54 -3.86 -0.87
C GLN A 34 -9.05 -3.85 -0.69
N GLY A 35 -9.77 -3.79 -1.79
CA GLY A 35 -11.21 -3.81 -1.73
C GLY A 35 -11.82 -3.62 -3.10
N THR A 36 -13.13 -3.40 -3.12
CA THR A 36 -13.91 -3.21 -4.32
C THR A 36 -14.65 -1.88 -4.25
N VAL A 37 -14.70 -1.15 -5.37
CA VAL A 37 -15.53 0.04 -5.52
C VAL A 37 -16.83 -0.38 -6.20
N THR A 38 -17.96 -0.02 -5.60
CA THR A 38 -19.28 -0.31 -6.14
C THR A 38 -20.09 0.97 -6.31
N ASN A 39 -21.12 0.90 -7.17
CA ASN A 39 -22.07 2.00 -7.29
C ASN A 39 -23.18 1.87 -6.25
N ALA A 40 -24.18 2.74 -6.28
CA ALA A 40 -25.27 2.74 -5.31
C ALA A 40 -26.10 1.44 -5.34
N GLU A 41 -26.10 0.74 -6.46
CA GLU A 41 -26.82 -0.53 -6.65
C GLU A 41 -25.94 -1.76 -6.42
N ASP A 42 -24.77 -1.57 -5.80
CA ASP A 42 -23.80 -2.62 -5.48
C ASP A 42 -23.13 -3.26 -6.71
N GLY A 43 -23.19 -2.61 -7.87
CA GLY A 43 -22.46 -3.06 -9.05
C GLY A 43 -21.00 -2.59 -9.01
N PRO A 44 -20.05 -3.41 -9.50
CA PRO A 44 -18.64 -3.00 -9.51
C PRO A 44 -18.40 -1.85 -10.48
N VAL A 45 -17.47 -0.98 -10.16
CA VAL A 45 -17.13 0.20 -10.95
C VAL A 45 -15.66 0.19 -11.33
N ASP A 46 -15.38 -0.13 -12.61
CA ASP A 46 -14.03 0.00 -13.15
C ASP A 46 -13.77 1.46 -13.50
N GLY A 47 -12.53 1.91 -13.27
CA GLY A 47 -12.16 3.27 -13.61
C GLY A 47 -12.35 4.27 -12.48
N ALA A 48 -12.92 3.88 -11.35
CA ALA A 48 -13.02 4.76 -10.19
C ALA A 48 -11.62 5.09 -9.66
N VAL A 49 -11.43 6.34 -9.25
CA VAL A 49 -10.16 6.77 -8.66
C VAL A 49 -10.25 6.58 -7.14
N VAL A 50 -9.43 5.69 -6.61
CA VAL A 50 -9.35 5.46 -5.17
C VAL A 50 -8.16 6.24 -4.63
N GLN A 51 -8.42 7.08 -3.64
CA GLN A 51 -7.37 7.87 -2.98
C GLN A 51 -7.09 7.34 -1.60
N LEU A 52 -5.81 7.24 -1.27
CA LEU A 52 -5.32 6.83 0.04
C LEU A 52 -4.53 7.99 0.62
N LYS A 53 -5.00 8.55 1.72
CA LYS A 53 -4.36 9.68 2.36
C LYS A 53 -3.68 9.24 3.65
N ASN A 54 -2.38 9.50 3.76
CA ASN A 54 -1.62 9.29 4.98
C ASN A 54 -1.98 10.41 5.95
N LEU A 55 -2.61 10.08 7.09
CA LEU A 55 -3.09 11.11 8.01
C LEU A 55 -1.98 11.73 8.86
N LYS A 56 -0.78 11.18 8.82
CA LYS A 56 0.35 11.75 9.54
C LYS A 56 1.05 12.84 8.75
N ASN A 57 1.35 12.58 7.46
CA ASN A 57 2.08 13.54 6.61
C ASN A 57 1.22 14.12 5.49
N LEU A 58 -0.05 13.70 5.38
CA LEU A 58 -1.04 14.19 4.43
C LEU A 58 -0.74 13.87 2.96
N GLN A 59 0.18 12.96 2.70
CA GLN A 59 0.46 12.50 1.33
C GLN A 59 -0.69 11.67 0.80
N ILE A 60 -0.99 11.84 -0.49
CA ILE A 60 -2.09 11.13 -1.15
C ILE A 60 -1.51 10.26 -2.25
N ARG A 61 -1.95 9.00 -2.28
CA ARG A 61 -1.68 8.05 -3.36
C ARG A 61 -2.99 7.72 -4.03
N SER A 62 -2.96 7.44 -5.32
CA SER A 62 -4.18 7.11 -6.08
C SER A 62 -4.01 5.78 -6.80
N PHE A 63 -5.13 5.08 -6.97
CA PHE A 63 -5.19 3.84 -7.72
C PHE A 63 -6.47 3.86 -8.55
N ILE A 64 -6.38 3.51 -9.83
CA ILE A 64 -7.57 3.42 -10.67
C ILE A 64 -8.11 2.01 -10.60
N ALA A 65 -9.33 1.85 -10.10
CA ALA A 65 -9.96 0.55 -9.94
C ALA A 65 -10.15 -0.15 -11.28
N LYS A 66 -9.95 -1.45 -11.30
CA LYS A 66 -10.02 -2.26 -12.51
C LYS A 66 -10.42 -3.70 -12.17
N ASP A 67 -10.69 -4.50 -13.18
CA ASP A 67 -10.97 -5.93 -13.02
C ASP A 67 -12.11 -6.21 -12.04
N GLY A 68 -13.25 -5.56 -12.24
CA GLY A 68 -14.40 -5.70 -11.35
C GLY A 68 -14.40 -4.68 -10.22
N GLY A 69 -13.79 -3.50 -10.42
CA GLY A 69 -13.78 -2.42 -9.46
C GLY A 69 -12.78 -2.61 -8.33
N THR A 70 -11.79 -3.47 -8.50
CA THR A 70 -10.82 -3.77 -7.44
C THR A 70 -9.72 -2.73 -7.35
N TYR A 71 -9.24 -2.48 -6.12
CA TYR A 71 -8.11 -1.62 -5.87
C TYR A 71 -7.17 -2.26 -4.85
N PHE A 72 -5.93 -1.77 -4.80
CA PHE A 72 -4.91 -2.34 -3.93
C PHE A 72 -3.83 -1.31 -3.64
N PHE A 73 -3.46 -1.19 -2.35
CA PHE A 73 -2.30 -0.41 -1.91
C PHE A 73 -1.43 -1.26 -1.01
N GLN A 74 -0.13 -1.19 -1.20
CA GLN A 74 0.83 -1.95 -0.40
C GLN A 74 1.92 -1.04 0.14
N GLY A 75 2.76 -1.56 1.01
CA GLY A 75 3.85 -0.80 1.59
C GLY A 75 3.40 0.25 2.60
N LEU A 76 2.28 0.00 3.29
CA LEU A 76 1.72 0.94 4.26
C LEU A 76 2.32 0.70 5.65
N SER A 77 2.51 1.79 6.39
CA SER A 77 3.01 1.71 7.76
C SER A 77 1.93 1.18 8.70
N PRO A 78 2.24 0.21 9.57
CA PRO A 78 1.27 -0.25 10.57
C PRO A 78 1.01 0.77 11.68
N ASP A 79 1.84 1.81 11.79
CA ASP A 79 1.74 2.81 12.85
C ASP A 79 1.03 4.09 12.42
N VAL A 80 0.54 4.15 11.19
CA VAL A 80 -0.07 5.34 10.61
C VAL A 80 -1.52 5.05 10.24
N ASP A 81 -2.43 5.99 10.55
CA ASP A 81 -3.80 5.94 10.08
C ASP A 81 -3.87 6.44 8.64
N TYR A 82 -4.70 5.79 7.84
CA TYR A 82 -4.94 6.18 6.44
C TYR A 82 -6.43 6.38 6.21
N GLU A 83 -6.76 7.29 5.31
CA GLU A 83 -8.14 7.55 4.90
C GLU A 83 -8.29 7.17 3.43
N LEU A 84 -9.36 6.43 3.12
CA LEU A 84 -9.65 5.98 1.76
C LEU A 84 -10.96 6.59 1.27
N ARG A 85 -10.99 6.99 0.00
CA ARG A 85 -12.17 7.49 -0.66
C ARG A 85 -12.10 7.16 -2.14
N ALA A 86 -13.25 6.91 -2.75
CA ALA A 86 -13.35 6.68 -4.19
C ALA A 86 -14.19 7.77 -4.84
N ASP A 87 -13.83 8.11 -6.08
CA ASP A 87 -14.56 9.07 -6.91
C ASP A 87 -14.70 8.53 -8.33
N PHE A 88 -15.87 8.76 -8.96
CA PHE A 88 -16.11 8.35 -10.33
C PHE A 88 -17.23 9.19 -10.93
N HIS A 89 -16.94 9.98 -11.98
CA HIS A 89 -17.92 10.78 -12.72
C HIS A 89 -18.86 11.58 -11.81
N GLY A 90 -18.31 12.29 -10.85
CA GLY A 90 -19.08 13.15 -9.95
C GLY A 90 -19.71 12.43 -8.76
N ALA A 91 -19.68 11.09 -8.75
CA ALA A 91 -20.11 10.34 -7.57
C ALA A 91 -18.91 10.07 -6.68
N SER A 92 -19.13 9.97 -5.37
CA SER A 92 -18.05 9.69 -4.42
C SER A 92 -18.52 8.74 -3.34
N SER A 93 -17.56 8.14 -2.67
CA SER A 93 -17.82 7.29 -1.51
C SER A 93 -17.66 8.08 -0.22
N SER A 94 -18.20 7.55 0.88
CA SER A 94 -17.83 8.01 2.21
C SER A 94 -16.36 7.68 2.45
N SER A 95 -15.70 8.49 3.26
CA SER A 95 -14.33 8.20 3.67
C SER A 95 -14.32 7.04 4.66
N LYS A 96 -13.37 6.13 4.47
CA LYS A 96 -13.14 5.01 5.39
C LYS A 96 -11.74 5.13 5.96
N THR A 97 -11.58 4.78 7.21
CA THR A 97 -10.28 4.88 7.89
C THR A 97 -9.67 3.50 8.09
N LEU A 98 -8.41 3.36 7.69
CA LEU A 98 -7.58 2.21 8.05
C LEU A 98 -6.78 2.62 9.27
N SER A 99 -7.21 2.17 10.45
CA SER A 99 -6.64 2.59 11.72
C SER A 99 -5.31 1.88 12.01
N SER A 100 -4.42 2.56 12.72
CA SER A 100 -3.20 1.94 13.23
C SER A 100 -3.49 0.84 14.26
N PHE A 101 -4.69 0.84 14.84
CA PHE A 101 -5.10 -0.24 15.75
C PHE A 101 -5.60 -1.48 15.01
N ASP A 102 -5.79 -1.39 13.69
CA ASP A 102 -6.17 -2.55 12.88
C ASP A 102 -4.92 -3.40 12.64
N SER A 103 -4.88 -4.58 13.26
CA SER A 103 -3.70 -5.44 13.24
C SER A 103 -3.60 -6.33 11.99
N ARG A 104 -4.55 -6.24 11.07
CA ARG A 104 -4.52 -7.07 9.85
C ARG A 104 -3.39 -6.62 8.94
N LYS A 105 -2.60 -7.58 8.47
CA LYS A 105 -1.56 -7.28 7.48
C LYS A 105 -2.14 -6.99 6.10
N LYS A 106 -3.31 -7.57 5.81
CA LYS A 106 -4.05 -7.33 4.58
C LYS A 106 -5.47 -6.95 4.97
N ALA A 107 -5.74 -5.66 5.04
CA ALA A 107 -7.08 -5.15 5.36
C ALA A 107 -7.95 -5.17 4.11
N ILE A 108 -9.24 -5.42 4.29
CA ILE A 108 -10.21 -5.36 3.18
C ILE A 108 -11.21 -4.26 3.52
N ILE A 109 -11.25 -3.22 2.68
CA ILE A 109 -12.15 -2.09 2.85
C ILE A 109 -12.84 -1.83 1.51
N ASN A 110 -14.15 -2.00 1.47
CA ASN A 110 -14.95 -1.77 0.27
C ASN A 110 -15.49 -0.34 0.29
N LEU A 111 -15.59 0.27 -0.88
CA LEU A 111 -16.04 1.65 -1.04
C LEU A 111 -17.26 1.70 -1.94
N LYS A 112 -18.30 2.42 -1.54
CA LYS A 112 -19.55 2.53 -2.29
C LYS A 112 -19.76 3.97 -2.74
N LEU A 113 -19.98 4.17 -4.04
CA LEU A 113 -20.20 5.48 -4.63
C LEU A 113 -21.67 5.88 -4.47
N ASP A 114 -22.04 6.26 -3.27
CA ASP A 114 -23.43 6.61 -2.94
C ASP A 114 -23.63 8.10 -2.65
N LYS A 115 -22.62 8.93 -2.85
CA LYS A 115 -22.69 10.39 -2.66
C LYS A 115 -22.46 11.11 -3.99
N LYS A 116 -23.18 12.17 -4.20
CA LYS A 116 -23.02 13.01 -5.40
C LYS A 116 -22.62 14.43 -5.05
#